data_3a7d07b307f3e091692b6dfc5ab01555
#
_entry.id   3a7d07b307f3e091692b6dfc5ab01555
#
_cell.length_a   1.000
_cell.length_b   1.000
_cell.length_c   1.000
_cell.angle_alpha   90.00
_cell.angle_beta   90.00
_cell.angle_gamma   90.00
#
_symmetry.space_group_name_H-M   'P 1'
#
loop_
_entity.id
_entity.type
_entity.pdbx_description
1 polymer ?
#
loop_
_entity_poly.entity_id
_entity_poly.type
_entity_poly.pdbx_seq_one_letter_code
_entity_poly.pdbx_strand_id
1 'polypeptide(L)'
;AQFRGSYNSFVEDDQKLDSLLRTQLQANGFHEHYSNSLQKEKNTRHFVGGDAIEVKNPLSQDMAFIRNSIIPGLLMAASYNEKRQEKGFKLFEIGAIHNQSKKSPTGTNEKFHLGLLWYGEAQSHWRSYEDRDLFRCKGEISQMLQSVGIANVSFKIGNESGFQNSLKIYSGKTQIGKVGIPDSKILQQYNLK
;
A
#
# COMPACT_ATOMS: atom_id res chain seq x y z
N ALA A 1 -36.25 -33.88 8.60
CA ALA A 1 -35.13 -33.97 7.67
C ALA A 1 -33.89 -33.37 8.36
N GLN A 2 -32.87 -34.21 8.69
CA GLN A 2 -31.58 -33.73 9.20
C GLN A 2 -30.67 -33.46 8.02
N PHE A 3 -30.26 -32.19 7.84
CA PHE A 3 -29.23 -31.83 6.90
C PHE A 3 -27.88 -32.24 7.50
N ARG A 4 -27.22 -33.24 6.94
CA ARG A 4 -25.83 -33.57 7.21
C ARG A 4 -24.99 -32.95 6.09
N GLY A 5 -24.53 -31.72 6.29
CA GLY A 5 -23.50 -31.11 5.47
C GLY A 5 -22.11 -31.52 5.99
N SER A 6 -21.30 -32.21 5.20
CA SER A 6 -19.89 -32.39 5.50
C SER A 6 -19.15 -31.17 4.96
N TYR A 7 -18.62 -30.34 5.84
CA TYR A 7 -17.65 -29.30 5.45
C TYR A 7 -16.26 -29.95 5.33
N ASN A 8 -15.94 -30.40 4.12
CA ASN A 8 -14.63 -30.92 3.78
C ASN A 8 -13.96 -29.93 2.83
N SER A 9 -13.45 -28.83 3.33
CA SER A 9 -12.24 -28.18 2.82
C SER A 9 -11.89 -27.04 3.78
N PHE A 10 -10.69 -27.05 4.31
CA PHE A 10 -10.04 -25.84 4.80
C PHE A 10 -9.80 -24.94 3.57
N VAL A 11 -10.73 -24.09 3.26
CA VAL A 11 -10.49 -22.94 2.41
C VAL A 11 -9.65 -22.00 3.27
N GLU A 12 -8.43 -21.69 2.85
CA GLU A 12 -7.67 -20.62 3.46
C GLU A 12 -8.55 -19.37 3.47
N ASP A 13 -8.87 -18.90 4.66
CA ASP A 13 -9.78 -17.77 4.83
C ASP A 13 -8.98 -16.47 4.70
N ASP A 14 -8.78 -16.04 3.45
CA ASP A 14 -8.13 -14.76 3.12
C ASP A 14 -8.84 -13.58 3.81
N GLN A 15 -10.14 -13.69 4.08
CA GLN A 15 -10.93 -12.67 4.78
C GLN A 15 -10.49 -12.52 6.25
N LYS A 16 -10.02 -13.59 6.88
CA LYS A 16 -9.54 -13.54 8.25
C LYS A 16 -8.28 -12.70 8.39
N LEU A 17 -7.32 -12.86 7.48
CA LEU A 17 -6.10 -12.05 7.45
C LEU A 17 -6.44 -10.58 7.15
N ASP A 18 -7.30 -10.33 6.17
CA ASP A 18 -7.76 -8.99 5.80
C ASP A 18 -8.43 -8.27 6.97
N SER A 19 -9.36 -8.93 7.66
CA SER A 19 -10.04 -8.39 8.85
C SER A 19 -9.07 -8.11 10.00
N LEU A 20 -8.09 -8.99 10.22
CA LEU A 20 -7.07 -8.81 11.25
C LEU A 20 -6.18 -7.60 10.94
N LEU A 21 -5.71 -7.48 9.69
CA LEU A 21 -4.91 -6.33 9.24
C LEU A 21 -5.68 -5.01 9.43
N ARG A 22 -6.95 -4.94 9.00
CA ARG A 22 -7.78 -3.75 9.17
C ARG A 22 -7.93 -3.37 10.62
N THR A 23 -8.26 -4.33 11.48
CA THR A 23 -8.41 -4.10 12.92
C THR A 23 -7.12 -3.57 13.55
N GLN A 24 -5.97 -4.17 13.22
CA GLN A 24 -4.68 -3.77 13.75
C GLN A 24 -4.26 -2.38 13.24
N LEU A 25 -4.48 -2.07 11.98
CA LEU A 25 -4.14 -0.77 11.40
C LEU A 25 -5.01 0.34 11.98
N GLN A 26 -6.32 0.12 12.12
CA GLN A 26 -7.23 1.07 12.74
C GLN A 26 -6.87 1.33 14.20
N ALA A 27 -6.54 0.28 14.97
CA ALA A 27 -6.08 0.41 16.36
C ALA A 27 -4.77 1.21 16.48
N ASN A 28 -3.93 1.20 15.44
CA ASN A 28 -2.70 1.99 15.35
C ASN A 28 -2.90 3.39 14.73
N GLY A 29 -4.15 3.84 14.57
CA GLY A 29 -4.50 5.19 14.10
C GLY A 29 -4.38 5.38 12.60
N PHE A 30 -4.44 4.31 11.80
CA PHE A 30 -4.59 4.41 10.36
C PHE A 30 -6.05 4.52 9.98
N HIS A 31 -6.33 5.35 8.99
CA HIS A 31 -7.63 5.45 8.35
C HIS A 31 -7.61 4.68 7.03
N GLU A 32 -8.65 3.90 6.80
CA GLU A 32 -8.77 3.16 5.54
C GLU A 32 -9.14 4.11 4.40
N HIS A 33 -8.45 3.95 3.29
CA HIS A 33 -8.70 4.65 2.05
C HIS A 33 -9.09 3.65 0.95
N TYR A 34 -10.01 4.07 0.10
CA TYR A 34 -10.41 3.32 -1.08
C TYR A 34 -10.19 4.20 -2.32
N SER A 35 -9.22 3.83 -3.14
CA SER A 35 -8.96 4.53 -4.40
C SER A 35 -9.55 3.77 -5.59
N ASN A 36 -9.82 4.52 -6.67
CA ASN A 36 -10.25 3.92 -7.91
C ASN A 36 -9.12 3.05 -8.51
N SER A 37 -9.48 1.85 -8.97
CA SER A 37 -8.54 0.95 -9.67
C SER A 37 -8.15 1.47 -11.05
N LEU A 38 -8.95 2.35 -11.67
CA LEU A 38 -8.64 3.01 -12.92
C LEU A 38 -7.96 4.34 -12.66
N GLN A 39 -6.85 4.57 -13.33
CA GLN A 39 -5.96 5.71 -13.08
C GLN A 39 -5.46 6.34 -14.39
N LYS A 40 -4.89 7.55 -14.26
CA LYS A 40 -4.15 8.19 -15.36
C LYS A 40 -2.85 7.45 -15.63
N GLU A 41 -2.39 7.46 -16.88
CA GLU A 41 -1.11 6.88 -17.27
C GLU A 41 0.05 7.32 -16.38
N LYS A 42 0.16 8.62 -16.08
CA LYS A 42 1.24 9.17 -15.25
C LYS A 42 1.37 8.49 -13.88
N ASN A 43 0.27 8.00 -13.31
CA ASN A 43 0.25 7.34 -12.00
C ASN A 43 0.82 5.91 -12.07
N THR A 44 0.89 5.31 -13.26
CA THR A 44 1.38 3.94 -13.45
C THR A 44 2.88 3.87 -13.73
N ARG A 45 3.56 5.00 -13.84
CA ARG A 45 4.99 5.07 -14.20
C ARG A 45 5.95 4.93 -13.02
N HIS A 46 5.45 5.15 -11.79
CA HIS A 46 6.28 5.19 -10.57
C HIS A 46 5.88 4.08 -9.60
N PHE A 47 6.80 3.68 -8.72
CA PHE A 47 6.60 2.70 -7.65
C PHE A 47 6.39 1.25 -8.12
N VAL A 48 6.69 0.93 -9.36
CA VAL A 48 6.26 -0.31 -10.01
C VAL A 48 7.43 -1.14 -10.50
N GLY A 49 7.21 -2.44 -10.54
CA GLY A 49 8.11 -3.42 -11.17
C GLY A 49 7.52 -4.06 -12.45
N GLY A 50 6.56 -3.42 -13.15
CA GLY A 50 5.97 -4.01 -14.33
C GLY A 50 5.14 -3.04 -15.17
N ASP A 51 4.84 -3.46 -16.41
CA ASP A 51 4.11 -2.67 -17.37
C ASP A 51 2.63 -2.52 -16.97
N ALA A 52 2.12 -1.30 -17.12
CA ALA A 52 0.72 -0.98 -16.88
C ALA A 52 -0.20 -1.59 -17.95
N ILE A 53 -1.43 -1.84 -17.58
CA ILE A 53 -2.47 -2.35 -18.47
C ILE A 53 -3.36 -1.19 -18.89
N GLU A 54 -3.39 -0.92 -20.20
CA GLU A 54 -4.28 0.07 -20.79
C GLU A 54 -5.68 -0.50 -20.98
N VAL A 55 -6.70 0.31 -20.67
CA VAL A 55 -8.11 -0.04 -20.88
C VAL A 55 -8.49 0.27 -22.32
N LYS A 56 -9.04 -0.71 -23.02
CA LYS A 56 -9.35 -0.61 -24.47
C LYS A 56 -10.34 0.50 -24.82
N ASN A 57 -11.35 0.73 -23.97
CA ASN A 57 -12.37 1.78 -24.16
C ASN A 57 -12.58 2.54 -22.83
N PRO A 58 -11.65 3.42 -22.43
CA PRO A 58 -11.78 4.13 -21.17
C PRO A 58 -12.89 5.20 -21.25
N LEU A 59 -13.59 5.38 -20.13
CA LEU A 59 -14.61 6.44 -19.99
C LEU A 59 -13.99 7.85 -20.06
N SER A 60 -12.73 7.98 -19.67
CA SER A 60 -11.95 9.21 -19.76
C SER A 60 -10.46 8.88 -19.75
N GLN A 61 -9.60 9.82 -20.13
CA GLN A 61 -8.15 9.69 -20.00
C GLN A 61 -7.70 9.55 -18.54
N ASP A 62 -8.50 10.01 -17.60
CA ASP A 62 -8.24 9.86 -16.16
C ASP A 62 -8.44 8.43 -15.66
N MET A 63 -9.05 7.57 -16.47
CA MET A 63 -9.38 6.17 -16.19
C MET A 63 -8.85 5.22 -17.28
N ALA A 64 -7.79 5.61 -17.97
CA ALA A 64 -7.27 4.87 -19.11
C ALA A 64 -6.40 3.66 -18.75
N PHE A 65 -5.93 3.56 -17.51
CA PHE A 65 -5.03 2.49 -17.07
C PHE A 65 -5.51 1.83 -15.79
N ILE A 66 -5.31 0.50 -15.70
CA ILE A 66 -5.52 -0.22 -14.44
C ILE A 66 -4.29 0.00 -13.56
N ARG A 67 -4.52 0.25 -12.27
CA ARG A 67 -3.46 0.50 -11.31
C ARG A 67 -2.50 -0.69 -11.16
N ASN A 68 -1.23 -0.40 -11.19
CA ASN A 68 -0.14 -1.33 -10.93
C ASN A 68 0.58 -1.04 -9.59
N SER A 69 0.09 -0.04 -8.86
CA SER A 69 0.51 0.31 -7.50
C SER A 69 -0.64 0.98 -6.74
N ILE A 70 -0.70 0.78 -5.42
CA ILE A 70 -1.64 1.48 -4.53
C ILE A 70 -1.12 2.87 -4.14
N ILE A 71 0.19 3.08 -4.14
CA ILE A 71 0.84 4.31 -3.65
C ILE A 71 0.30 5.57 -4.32
N PRO A 72 0.08 5.65 -5.65
CA PRO A 72 -0.49 6.84 -6.29
C PRO A 72 -1.84 7.26 -5.72
N GLY A 73 -2.72 6.31 -5.40
CA GLY A 73 -4.01 6.57 -4.76
C GLY A 73 -3.84 7.20 -3.37
N LEU A 74 -2.94 6.64 -2.57
CA LEU A 74 -2.62 7.17 -1.24
C LEU A 74 -1.99 8.58 -1.31
N LEU A 75 -1.13 8.86 -2.30
CA LEU A 75 -0.55 10.19 -2.49
C LEU A 75 -1.61 11.22 -2.93
N MET A 76 -2.58 10.83 -3.76
CA MET A 76 -3.71 11.69 -4.10
C MET A 76 -4.57 12.01 -2.87
N ALA A 77 -4.82 11.02 -2.02
CA ALA A 77 -5.54 11.21 -0.76
C ALA A 77 -4.75 12.13 0.18
N ALA A 78 -3.42 11.97 0.26
CA ALA A 78 -2.56 12.84 1.05
C ALA A 78 -2.65 14.29 0.58
N SER A 79 -2.52 14.54 -0.73
CA SER A 79 -2.68 15.88 -1.32
C SER A 79 -4.06 16.51 -1.05
N TYR A 80 -5.11 15.70 -1.06
CA TYR A 80 -6.45 16.17 -0.73
C TYR A 80 -6.57 16.61 0.73
N ASN A 81 -5.99 15.84 1.68
CA ASN A 81 -6.01 16.16 3.10
C ASN A 81 -5.11 17.36 3.45
N GLU A 82 -3.90 17.43 2.85
CA GLU A 82 -2.99 18.58 3.03
C GLU A 82 -3.65 19.91 2.65
N LYS A 83 -4.37 19.94 1.51
CA LYS A 83 -5.14 21.13 1.07
C LYS A 83 -6.24 21.54 2.06
N ARG A 84 -6.65 20.63 2.95
CA ARG A 84 -7.60 20.89 4.04
C ARG A 84 -6.93 21.19 5.37
N GLN A 85 -5.60 21.42 5.32
CA GLN A 85 -4.77 21.78 6.48
C GLN A 85 -4.68 20.69 7.54
N GLU A 86 -4.90 19.42 7.15
CA GLU A 86 -4.60 18.28 8.02
C GLU A 86 -3.09 18.13 8.18
N LYS A 87 -2.60 18.30 9.40
CA LYS A 87 -1.16 18.37 9.70
C LYS A 87 -0.48 17.01 9.78
N GLY A 88 -1.22 15.98 10.14
CA GLY A 88 -0.66 14.65 10.29
C GLY A 88 -1.71 13.55 10.30
N PHE A 89 -1.53 12.53 9.47
CA PHE A 89 -2.42 11.39 9.37
C PHE A 89 -1.71 10.13 8.89
N LYS A 90 -2.36 9.00 9.06
CA LYS A 90 -1.93 7.71 8.55
C LYS A 90 -3.06 7.14 7.70
N LEU A 91 -2.74 6.67 6.50
CA LEU A 91 -3.69 6.02 5.61
C LEU A 91 -3.24 4.61 5.27
N PHE A 92 -4.19 3.71 5.05
CA PHE A 92 -3.92 2.41 4.46
C PHE A 92 -4.98 2.06 3.41
N GLU A 93 -4.59 1.22 2.47
CA GLU A 93 -5.50 0.61 1.49
C GLU A 93 -5.08 -0.83 1.24
N ILE A 94 -6.05 -1.75 1.29
CA ILE A 94 -5.87 -3.14 0.87
C ILE A 94 -6.62 -3.30 -0.46
N GLY A 95 -5.91 -3.69 -1.51
CA GLY A 95 -6.54 -3.81 -2.81
C GLY A 95 -5.68 -4.49 -3.86
N ALA A 96 -6.33 -4.88 -4.95
CA ALA A 96 -5.68 -5.52 -6.08
C ALA A 96 -4.88 -4.51 -6.91
N ILE A 97 -3.71 -4.94 -7.36
CA ILE A 97 -2.92 -4.32 -8.41
C ILE A 97 -2.76 -5.28 -9.58
N HIS A 98 -2.59 -4.75 -10.77
CA HIS A 98 -2.52 -5.54 -11.99
C HIS A 98 -1.28 -5.17 -12.81
N ASN A 99 -0.61 -6.19 -13.33
CA ASN A 99 0.54 -6.03 -14.22
C ASN A 99 0.39 -6.92 -15.45
N GLN A 100 0.98 -6.53 -16.56
CA GLN A 100 1.08 -7.41 -17.72
C GLN A 100 1.91 -8.65 -17.37
N SER A 101 1.47 -9.80 -17.86
CA SER A 101 2.17 -11.07 -17.61
C SER A 101 2.03 -12.00 -18.82
N LYS A 102 3.15 -12.28 -19.49
CA LYS A 102 3.20 -13.26 -20.60
C LYS A 102 2.97 -14.70 -20.14
N LYS A 103 3.05 -14.97 -18.83
CA LYS A 103 2.89 -16.31 -18.24
C LYS A 103 1.44 -16.61 -17.86
N SER A 104 0.58 -15.59 -17.79
CA SER A 104 -0.83 -15.77 -17.47
C SER A 104 -1.66 -16.02 -18.72
N PRO A 105 -2.64 -16.92 -18.69
CA PRO A 105 -3.58 -17.14 -19.81
C PRO A 105 -4.37 -15.88 -20.19
N THR A 106 -4.61 -14.99 -19.25
CA THR A 106 -5.32 -13.72 -19.45
C THR A 106 -4.40 -12.58 -19.89
N GLY A 107 -3.09 -12.81 -19.99
CA GLY A 107 -2.10 -11.76 -20.24
C GLY A 107 -1.85 -10.83 -19.07
N THR A 108 -2.50 -11.06 -17.92
CA THR A 108 -2.44 -10.21 -16.74
C THR A 108 -2.16 -11.01 -15.47
N ASN A 109 -1.55 -10.39 -14.49
CA ASN A 109 -1.35 -10.92 -13.15
C ASN A 109 -1.95 -9.96 -12.13
N GLU A 110 -2.84 -10.47 -11.30
CA GLU A 110 -3.47 -9.74 -10.20
C GLU A 110 -2.84 -10.16 -8.87
N LYS A 111 -2.56 -9.19 -8.01
CA LYS A 111 -2.07 -9.42 -6.65
C LYS A 111 -2.70 -8.43 -5.69
N PHE A 112 -3.11 -8.91 -4.52
CA PHE A 112 -3.52 -8.04 -3.42
C PHE A 112 -2.29 -7.47 -2.71
N HIS A 113 -2.32 -6.17 -2.50
CA HIS A 113 -1.27 -5.44 -1.80
C HIS A 113 -1.88 -4.61 -0.66
N LEU A 114 -1.14 -4.50 0.43
CA LEU A 114 -1.35 -3.51 1.47
C LEU A 114 -0.45 -2.31 1.18
N GLY A 115 -1.05 -1.14 1.01
CA GLY A 115 -0.37 0.15 0.96
C GLY A 115 -0.52 0.88 2.29
N LEU A 116 0.56 1.48 2.77
CA LEU A 116 0.60 2.31 3.98
C LEU A 116 1.18 3.67 3.64
N LEU A 117 0.61 4.72 4.22
CA LEU A 117 1.12 6.08 4.09
C LEU A 117 1.11 6.77 5.46
N TRP A 118 2.23 7.37 5.79
CA TRP A 118 2.39 8.30 6.90
C TRP A 118 2.64 9.69 6.32
N TYR A 119 1.90 10.68 6.79
CA TYR A 119 2.04 12.06 6.34
C TYR A 119 2.16 13.02 7.51
N GLY A 120 3.03 14.02 7.36
CA GLY A 120 3.16 15.14 8.29
C GLY A 120 3.65 14.75 9.67
N GLU A 121 3.29 15.58 10.65
CA GLU A 121 3.70 15.43 12.04
C GLU A 121 3.05 14.19 12.69
N ALA A 122 3.80 13.48 13.52
CA ALA A 122 3.21 12.50 14.42
C ALA A 122 2.24 13.23 15.36
N GLN A 123 1.10 12.61 15.72
CA GLN A 123 0.25 13.18 16.75
C GLN A 123 1.09 13.51 17.97
N SER A 124 1.04 14.79 18.40
CA SER A 124 1.85 15.28 19.50
C SER A 124 1.53 14.50 20.78
N HIS A 125 2.49 13.79 21.27
CA HIS A 125 2.46 13.35 22.67
C HIS A 125 2.68 14.60 23.53
N TRP A 126 2.00 14.71 24.67
CA TRP A 126 2.12 15.88 25.58
C TRP A 126 3.58 16.24 25.96
N ARG A 127 4.55 15.37 25.69
CA ARG A 127 5.97 15.53 26.04
C ARG A 127 6.92 15.89 24.89
N SER A 128 6.56 15.65 23.62
CA SER A 128 7.48 15.94 22.50
C SER A 128 6.79 15.91 21.14
N TYR A 129 7.20 16.81 20.26
CA TYR A 129 6.97 16.71 18.83
C TYR A 129 8.08 15.80 18.28
N GLU A 130 7.73 14.62 17.83
CA GLU A 130 8.66 13.74 17.11
C GLU A 130 8.29 13.73 15.65
N ASP A 131 9.26 14.02 14.79
CA ASP A 131 9.09 13.88 13.35
C ASP A 131 8.87 12.41 12.99
N ARG A 132 8.02 12.17 12.01
CA ARG A 132 7.84 10.83 11.44
C ARG A 132 9.02 10.51 10.53
N ASP A 133 9.94 9.74 11.04
CA ASP A 133 11.07 9.26 10.27
C ASP A 133 10.87 7.82 9.77
N LEU A 134 11.77 7.39 8.89
CA LEU A 134 11.75 6.04 8.33
C LEU A 134 11.96 4.95 9.40
N PHE A 135 12.67 5.26 10.50
CA PHE A 135 12.90 4.33 11.61
C PHE A 135 11.62 4.05 12.38
N ARG A 136 10.80 5.06 12.60
CA ARG A 136 9.50 4.90 13.25
C ARG A 136 8.55 4.08 12.39
N CYS A 137 8.49 4.37 11.07
CA CYS A 137 7.71 3.57 10.12
C CYS A 137 8.16 2.10 10.13
N LYS A 138 9.46 1.84 10.17
CA LYS A 138 10.04 0.50 10.32
C LYS A 138 9.56 -0.21 11.59
N GLY A 139 9.52 0.49 12.72
CA GLY A 139 9.01 -0.04 13.99
C GLY A 139 7.53 -0.43 13.91
N GLU A 140 6.69 0.46 13.41
CA GLU A 140 5.25 0.22 13.24
C GLU A 140 4.98 -0.94 12.27
N ILE A 141 5.70 -1.01 11.15
CA ILE A 141 5.60 -2.13 10.20
C ILE A 141 6.00 -3.45 10.87
N SER A 142 7.11 -3.48 11.61
CA SER A 142 7.56 -4.69 12.31
C SER A 142 6.52 -5.19 13.31
N GLN A 143 5.96 -4.29 14.10
CA GLN A 143 4.92 -4.62 15.08
C GLN A 143 3.65 -5.15 14.40
N MET A 144 3.20 -4.49 13.34
CA MET A 144 2.04 -4.93 12.56
C MET A 144 2.25 -6.34 11.98
N LEU A 145 3.38 -6.58 11.32
CA LEU A 145 3.69 -7.88 10.71
C LEU A 145 3.77 -9.00 11.77
N GLN A 146 4.36 -8.71 12.93
CA GLN A 146 4.39 -9.67 14.05
C GLN A 146 2.99 -9.98 14.59
N SER A 147 2.10 -8.97 14.69
CA SER A 147 0.74 -9.17 15.19
C SER A 147 -0.12 -10.05 14.29
N VAL A 148 0.21 -10.15 13.01
CA VAL A 148 -0.45 -11.06 12.05
C VAL A 148 0.32 -12.36 11.83
N GLY A 149 1.30 -12.67 12.70
CA GLY A 149 2.04 -13.93 12.68
C GLY A 149 3.22 -13.99 11.70
N ILE A 150 3.60 -12.88 11.06
CA ILE A 150 4.78 -12.82 10.20
C ILE A 150 6.01 -12.55 11.06
N ALA A 151 6.76 -13.62 11.36
CA ALA A 151 7.98 -13.55 12.15
C ALA A 151 9.23 -13.30 11.27
N ASN A 152 10.39 -13.06 11.92
CA ASN A 152 11.69 -12.89 11.25
C ASN A 152 11.72 -11.79 10.20
N VAL A 153 11.09 -10.65 10.51
CA VAL A 153 11.09 -9.46 9.63
C VAL A 153 12.46 -8.79 9.68
N SER A 154 13.04 -8.55 8.51
CA SER A 154 14.30 -7.82 8.37
C SER A 154 14.19 -6.74 7.28
N PHE A 155 15.01 -5.69 7.42
CA PHE A 155 15.02 -4.56 6.53
C PHE A 155 16.42 -4.41 5.94
N LYS A 156 16.50 -4.20 4.62
CA LYS A 156 17.75 -3.95 3.90
C LYS A 156 17.63 -2.67 3.10
N ILE A 157 18.70 -1.90 3.03
CA ILE A 157 18.75 -0.71 2.17
C ILE A 157 18.42 -1.13 0.74
N GLY A 158 17.51 -0.40 0.11
CA GLY A 158 17.05 -0.60 -1.26
C GLY A 158 17.30 0.64 -2.12
N ASN A 159 17.19 0.44 -3.43
CA ASN A 159 17.11 1.54 -4.39
C ASN A 159 15.90 1.26 -5.27
N GLU A 160 14.72 1.58 -4.72
CA GLU A 160 13.45 1.30 -5.36
C GLU A 160 12.98 2.51 -6.18
N SER A 161 12.50 2.24 -7.39
CA SER A 161 11.98 3.29 -8.27
C SER A 161 10.89 4.11 -7.57
N GLY A 162 10.99 5.44 -7.67
CA GLY A 162 10.04 6.38 -7.07
C GLY A 162 10.35 6.80 -5.64
N PHE A 163 11.45 6.29 -5.04
CA PHE A 163 11.87 6.65 -3.69
C PHE A 163 13.29 7.21 -3.69
N GLN A 164 13.50 8.31 -2.95
CA GLN A 164 14.84 8.85 -2.70
C GLN A 164 15.62 8.01 -1.66
N ASN A 165 14.90 7.44 -0.68
CA ASN A 165 15.44 6.53 0.33
C ASN A 165 14.44 5.40 0.52
N SER A 166 14.89 4.17 0.45
CA SER A 166 14.02 3.01 0.60
C SER A 166 14.67 1.85 1.34
N LEU A 167 13.81 1.05 1.97
CA LEU A 167 14.16 -0.22 2.59
C LEU A 167 13.31 -1.32 1.96
N LYS A 168 13.93 -2.43 1.63
CA LYS A 168 13.26 -3.69 1.29
C LYS A 168 12.91 -4.42 2.57
N ILE A 169 11.72 -4.96 2.62
CA ILE A 169 11.18 -5.70 3.78
C ILE A 169 11.20 -7.19 3.45
N TYR A 170 11.80 -8.00 4.30
CA TYR A 170 11.90 -9.44 4.13
C TYR A 170 11.26 -10.18 5.30
N SER A 171 10.64 -11.32 4.99
CA SER A 171 10.33 -12.38 5.95
C SER A 171 11.22 -13.57 5.62
N GLY A 172 12.19 -13.85 6.46
CA GLY A 172 13.25 -14.80 6.16
C GLY A 172 14.04 -14.41 4.89
N LYS A 173 13.95 -15.25 3.84
CA LYS A 173 14.61 -14.98 2.54
C LYS A 173 13.70 -14.31 1.51
N THR A 174 12.41 -14.22 1.77
CA THR A 174 11.42 -13.71 0.81
C THR A 174 11.20 -12.22 1.01
N GLN A 175 11.35 -11.42 -0.05
CA GLN A 175 10.95 -10.02 -0.03
C GLN A 175 9.43 -9.92 -0.04
N ILE A 176 8.85 -9.31 1.00
CA ILE A 176 7.41 -9.16 1.19
C ILE A 176 6.92 -7.74 0.95
N GLY A 177 7.83 -6.77 0.91
CA GLY A 177 7.45 -5.37 0.72
C GLY A 177 8.62 -4.43 0.58
N LYS A 178 8.28 -3.15 0.56
CA LYS A 178 9.21 -2.03 0.57
C LYS A 178 8.59 -0.84 1.29
N VAL A 179 9.42 0.00 1.88
CA VAL A 179 9.04 1.28 2.50
C VAL A 179 10.08 2.33 2.15
N GLY A 180 9.67 3.57 1.99
CA GLY A 180 10.61 4.63 1.66
C GLY A 180 9.96 6.01 1.61
N ILE A 181 10.81 7.00 1.41
CA ILE A 181 10.41 8.40 1.22
C ILE A 181 10.30 8.62 -0.29
N PRO A 182 9.14 9.03 -0.83
CA PRO A 182 8.99 9.29 -2.25
C PRO A 182 9.94 10.38 -2.74
N ASP A 183 10.35 10.31 -4.00
CA ASP A 183 11.19 11.34 -4.64
C ASP A 183 10.46 12.69 -4.63
N SER A 184 11.23 13.76 -4.39
CA SER A 184 10.69 15.13 -4.36
C SER A 184 9.97 15.52 -5.65
N LYS A 185 10.45 15.06 -6.82
CA LYS A 185 9.80 15.27 -8.12
C LYS A 185 8.42 14.62 -8.18
N ILE A 186 8.28 13.44 -7.56
CA ILE A 186 6.99 12.75 -7.48
C ILE A 186 6.07 13.47 -6.51
N LEU A 187 6.56 13.85 -5.32
CA LEU A 187 5.75 14.64 -4.38
C LEU A 187 5.19 15.90 -5.01
N GLN A 188 6.01 16.63 -5.78
CA GLN A 188 5.57 17.82 -6.54
C GLN A 188 4.45 17.52 -7.55
N GLN A 189 4.46 16.34 -8.22
CA GLN A 189 3.40 15.94 -9.14
C GLN A 189 2.04 15.79 -8.45
N TYR A 190 2.05 15.46 -7.16
CA TYR A 190 0.85 15.35 -6.31
C TYR A 190 0.58 16.62 -5.51
N ASN A 191 1.36 17.70 -5.71
CA ASN A 191 1.32 18.95 -4.93
C ASN A 191 1.52 18.71 -3.43
N LEU A 192 2.38 17.78 -3.07
CA LEU A 192 2.85 17.49 -1.71
C LEU A 192 4.22 18.13 -1.48
N LYS A 193 4.50 18.50 -0.22
CA LYS A 193 5.77 19.09 0.22
C LYS A 193 6.68 18.07 0.85
#